data_ff28caf9f290f14ce9ff61a78666ad17
#
_entry.id   ff28caf9f290f14ce9ff61a78666ad17
#
_cell.length_a   1.000
_cell.length_b   1.000
_cell.length_c   1.000
_cell.angle_alpha   90.00
_cell.angle_beta   90.00
_cell.angle_gamma   90.00
#
_symmetry.space_group_name_H-M   'P 1'
#
loop_
_entity.id
_entity.type
_entity.pdbx_description
1 polymer ?
#
loop_
_entity_poly.entity_id
_entity_poly.type
_entity_poly.pdbx_seq_one_letter_code
_entity_poly.pdbx_strand_id
1 'polypeptide(L)'
;MKNKVLSRTARVYAVIGSAAFCLSTSFFGVLAISAINGAVFTTDSTGSAVNQNIYQDGRDVYINGGPNNANSQGLPPNEIFYFEVTDPSGRVLLSNDAVNCRQVQTDANGRISGAYTVDGCSHVVGSVDTSNGAVPVKLWPFNRTSNNGNEYKVTIVKKTAPGVSVESDGIHLDYPRSATKSDNFKVLTYTPDVPPGDGNT
;
A
#
# COMPACT_ATOMS: atom_id res chain seq x y z
N MET A 1 -48.28 32.30 -88.01
CA MET A 1 -46.93 32.47 -87.45
C MET A 1 -46.97 32.00 -86.02
N LYS A 2 -46.34 30.87 -85.66
CA LYS A 2 -46.40 30.24 -84.34
C LYS A 2 -45.03 30.43 -83.65
N ASN A 3 -44.99 31.25 -82.61
CA ASN A 3 -43.79 31.40 -81.81
C ASN A 3 -43.68 30.30 -80.82
N LYS A 4 -42.56 29.57 -80.86
CA LYS A 4 -42.21 28.49 -79.98
C LYS A 4 -41.40 29.02 -78.81
N VAL A 5 -41.97 28.95 -77.61
CA VAL A 5 -41.29 29.32 -76.36
C VAL A 5 -40.48 28.13 -75.87
N LEU A 6 -39.17 28.29 -75.75
CA LEU A 6 -38.28 27.26 -75.16
C LEU A 6 -38.29 27.41 -73.64
N SER A 7 -38.73 26.38 -72.97
CA SER A 7 -38.63 26.21 -71.53
C SER A 7 -37.20 25.77 -71.16
N ARG A 8 -36.49 26.55 -70.35
CA ARG A 8 -35.20 26.16 -69.75
C ARG A 8 -35.48 25.52 -68.39
N THR A 9 -35.28 24.23 -68.30
CA THR A 9 -35.34 23.49 -67.05
C THR A 9 -33.97 23.66 -66.33
N ALA A 10 -33.96 24.39 -65.20
CA ALA A 10 -32.79 24.48 -64.34
C ALA A 10 -32.72 23.22 -63.47
N ARG A 11 -31.66 22.45 -63.63
CA ARG A 11 -31.35 21.33 -62.70
C ARG A 11 -30.64 21.83 -61.49
N VAL A 12 -31.27 21.78 -60.34
CA VAL A 12 -30.68 22.01 -59.04
C VAL A 12 -29.96 20.73 -58.59
N TYR A 13 -28.66 20.74 -58.50
CA TYR A 13 -27.88 19.69 -57.86
C TYR A 13 -27.83 19.96 -56.38
N ALA A 14 -28.53 19.12 -55.58
CA ALA A 14 -28.36 19.09 -54.14
C ALA A 14 -27.05 18.34 -53.79
N VAL A 15 -26.08 19.07 -53.29
CA VAL A 15 -24.87 18.47 -52.72
C VAL A 15 -25.18 18.06 -51.28
N ILE A 16 -25.34 16.76 -51.07
CA ILE A 16 -25.47 16.18 -49.71
C ILE A 16 -24.06 16.02 -49.19
N GLY A 17 -23.63 16.97 -48.35
CA GLY A 17 -22.38 16.88 -47.59
C GLY A 17 -22.57 15.90 -46.43
N SER A 18 -22.03 14.68 -46.56
CA SER A 18 -21.92 13.74 -45.41
C SER A 18 -20.83 14.26 -44.44
N ALA A 19 -21.26 14.88 -43.36
CA ALA A 19 -20.39 15.16 -42.23
C ALA A 19 -20.20 13.84 -41.46
N ALA A 20 -19.04 13.20 -41.66
CA ALA A 20 -18.62 12.08 -40.84
C ALA A 20 -18.26 12.60 -39.42
N PHE A 21 -19.15 12.42 -38.47
CA PHE A 21 -18.93 12.72 -37.07
C PHE A 21 -18.12 11.58 -36.47
N CYS A 22 -16.77 11.73 -36.41
CA CYS A 22 -15.90 10.84 -35.69
C CYS A 22 -16.15 11.01 -34.18
N LEU A 23 -16.99 10.14 -33.60
CA LEU A 23 -17.05 9.98 -32.14
C LEU A 23 -15.75 9.30 -31.71
N SER A 24 -14.78 10.08 -31.23
CA SER A 24 -13.64 9.57 -30.48
C SER A 24 -14.14 9.17 -29.09
N THR A 25 -14.50 7.91 -28.90
CA THR A 25 -14.73 7.34 -27.58
C THR A 25 -13.39 7.22 -26.88
N SER A 26 -13.06 8.19 -26.04
CA SER A 26 -11.94 8.07 -25.12
C SER A 26 -12.29 6.96 -24.12
N PHE A 27 -11.73 5.78 -24.34
CA PHE A 27 -11.74 4.72 -23.33
C PHE A 27 -10.85 5.19 -22.17
N PHE A 28 -11.45 5.77 -21.16
CA PHE A 28 -10.82 5.83 -19.85
C PHE A 28 -10.78 4.41 -19.29
N GLY A 29 -9.67 3.72 -19.52
CA GLY A 29 -9.40 2.45 -18.89
C GLY A 29 -9.33 2.68 -17.38
N VAL A 30 -10.36 2.29 -16.64
CA VAL A 30 -10.28 2.18 -15.20
C VAL A 30 -9.27 1.06 -14.94
N LEU A 31 -8.06 1.43 -14.50
CA LEU A 31 -7.09 0.46 -14.03
C LEU A 31 -7.68 -0.23 -12.81
N ALA A 32 -8.16 -1.45 -12.99
CA ALA A 32 -8.62 -2.26 -11.88
C ALA A 32 -7.41 -2.55 -10.98
N ILE A 33 -7.41 -1.98 -9.78
CA ILE A 33 -6.40 -2.31 -8.77
C ILE A 33 -6.75 -3.70 -8.26
N SER A 34 -5.94 -4.69 -8.61
CA SER A 34 -6.08 -6.04 -8.06
C SER A 34 -5.77 -6.03 -6.56
N ALA A 35 -6.60 -6.70 -5.77
CA ALA A 35 -6.32 -6.90 -4.35
C ALA A 35 -4.94 -7.58 -4.17
N ILE A 36 -4.21 -7.17 -3.13
CA ILE A 36 -2.91 -7.76 -2.81
C ILE A 36 -3.12 -9.21 -2.35
N ASN A 37 -2.51 -10.15 -3.06
CA ASN A 37 -2.44 -11.55 -2.66
C ASN A 37 -1.36 -11.74 -1.60
N GLY A 38 -1.33 -12.93 -0.98
CA GLY A 38 -0.37 -13.28 0.06
C GLY A 38 -0.84 -12.94 1.46
N ALA A 39 -0.07 -13.38 2.45
CA ALA A 39 -0.31 -13.10 3.86
C ALA A 39 0.60 -11.99 4.36
N VAL A 40 0.06 -11.18 5.26
CA VAL A 40 0.81 -10.27 6.14
C VAL A 40 0.42 -10.64 7.55
N PHE A 41 1.37 -10.73 8.43
CA PHE A 41 1.16 -11.09 9.83
C PHE A 41 2.22 -10.45 10.72
N THR A 42 1.90 -10.30 11.99
CA THR A 42 2.85 -9.89 13.00
C THR A 42 3.57 -11.08 13.61
N THR A 43 4.83 -10.86 14.04
CA THR A 43 5.74 -11.88 14.53
C THR A 43 6.77 -11.24 15.48
N ASP A 44 7.60 -12.06 16.09
CA ASP A 44 8.79 -11.64 16.82
C ASP A 44 10.00 -11.37 15.90
N SER A 45 11.14 -11.04 16.49
CA SER A 45 12.37 -10.75 15.74
C SER A 45 12.95 -11.95 14.99
N THR A 46 12.48 -13.17 15.25
CA THR A 46 12.93 -14.39 14.56
C THR A 46 12.08 -14.75 13.36
N GLY A 47 10.87 -14.19 13.26
CA GLY A 47 9.92 -14.49 12.20
C GLY A 47 9.25 -15.87 12.34
N SER A 48 9.63 -16.68 13.31
CA SER A 48 9.20 -18.08 13.45
C SER A 48 7.77 -18.23 13.97
N ALA A 49 7.26 -17.23 14.68
CA ALA A 49 5.92 -17.22 15.23
C ALA A 49 4.94 -16.57 14.25
N VAL A 50 4.30 -17.36 13.41
CA VAL A 50 3.26 -16.88 12.48
C VAL A 50 2.01 -16.46 13.25
N ASN A 51 1.51 -15.24 12.99
CA ASN A 51 0.34 -14.67 13.68
C ASN A 51 0.52 -14.61 15.22
N GLN A 52 1.69 -14.22 15.68
CA GLN A 52 1.84 -13.82 17.08
C GLN A 52 1.10 -12.50 17.28
N ASN A 53 -0.12 -12.57 17.80
CA ASN A 53 -1.01 -11.41 17.87
C ASN A 53 -0.97 -10.70 19.22
N ILE A 54 -0.16 -11.16 20.18
CA ILE A 54 -0.03 -10.57 21.53
C ILE A 54 1.44 -10.42 21.87
N TYR A 55 1.85 -9.20 22.20
CA TYR A 55 3.22 -8.81 22.54
C TYR A 55 3.26 -8.17 23.92
N GLN A 56 4.34 -8.37 24.64
CA GLN A 56 4.56 -7.69 25.93
C GLN A 56 4.87 -6.21 25.72
N ASP A 57 5.72 -5.87 24.74
CA ASP A 57 6.15 -4.50 24.45
C ASP A 57 6.00 -4.21 22.94
N GLY A 58 5.68 -2.97 22.58
CA GLY A 58 5.59 -2.54 21.18
C GLY A 58 6.90 -2.66 20.41
N ARG A 59 8.04 -2.60 21.11
CA ARG A 59 9.37 -2.77 20.52
C ARG A 59 9.69 -4.19 20.08
N ASP A 60 8.87 -5.16 20.49
CA ASP A 60 9.04 -6.58 20.09
C ASP A 60 8.17 -6.97 18.91
N VAL A 61 7.41 -6.02 18.33
CA VAL A 61 6.51 -6.28 17.22
C VAL A 61 7.24 -6.11 15.90
N TYR A 62 7.22 -7.16 15.10
CA TYR A 62 7.75 -7.18 13.74
C TYR A 62 6.64 -7.53 12.75
N ILE A 63 6.76 -7.05 11.52
CA ILE A 63 5.93 -7.48 10.40
C ILE A 63 6.69 -8.51 9.57
N ASN A 64 5.97 -9.51 9.14
CA ASN A 64 6.42 -10.49 8.16
C ASN A 64 5.31 -10.73 7.12
N GLY A 65 5.65 -11.37 6.02
CA GLY A 65 4.68 -11.64 4.96
C GLY A 65 5.24 -12.52 3.88
N GLY A 66 4.31 -13.17 3.19
CA GLY A 66 4.64 -14.07 2.11
C GLY A 66 3.77 -15.32 2.11
N PRO A 67 4.18 -16.39 1.42
CA PRO A 67 3.49 -17.67 1.49
C PRO A 67 3.66 -18.29 2.88
N ASN A 68 2.55 -18.56 3.57
CA ASN A 68 2.56 -19.22 4.89
C ASN A 68 2.82 -20.72 4.79
N ASN A 69 2.70 -21.31 3.62
CA ASN A 69 2.97 -22.71 3.31
C ASN A 69 3.25 -22.88 1.82
N ALA A 70 3.69 -24.07 1.43
CA ALA A 70 4.08 -24.38 0.04
C ALA A 70 2.96 -24.16 -1.02
N ASN A 71 1.70 -24.15 -0.60
CA ASN A 71 0.54 -23.99 -1.48
C ASN A 71 -0.07 -22.59 -1.43
N SER A 72 0.41 -21.70 -0.56
CA SER A 72 -0.11 -20.33 -0.46
C SER A 72 0.64 -19.39 -1.39
N GLN A 73 -0.07 -18.36 -1.86
CA GLN A 73 0.53 -17.31 -2.68
C GLN A 73 1.35 -16.36 -1.81
N GLY A 74 2.48 -15.89 -2.35
CA GLY A 74 3.23 -14.79 -1.76
C GLY A 74 2.57 -13.44 -2.01
N LEU A 75 3.12 -12.42 -1.40
CA LEU A 75 2.86 -11.03 -1.76
C LEU A 75 3.32 -10.79 -3.20
N PRO A 76 2.91 -9.70 -3.87
CA PRO A 76 3.50 -9.31 -5.15
C PRO A 76 5.03 -9.35 -5.09
N PRO A 77 5.70 -10.09 -5.99
CA PRO A 77 7.15 -10.28 -5.92
C PRO A 77 7.92 -9.05 -6.41
N ASN A 78 9.13 -8.84 -5.87
CA ASN A 78 10.04 -7.75 -6.23
C ASN A 78 9.40 -6.36 -6.14
N GLU A 79 8.54 -6.16 -5.16
CA GLU A 79 7.82 -4.91 -4.92
C GLU A 79 8.26 -4.27 -3.61
N ILE A 80 8.03 -2.97 -3.52
CA ILE A 80 8.20 -2.18 -2.29
C ILE A 80 6.82 -1.84 -1.74
N PHE A 81 6.68 -2.00 -0.43
CA PHE A 81 5.49 -1.63 0.30
C PHE A 81 5.85 -0.61 1.37
N TYR A 82 5.02 0.40 1.51
CA TYR A 82 4.97 1.16 2.75
C TYR A 82 4.25 0.34 3.82
N PHE A 83 4.54 0.61 5.09
CA PHE A 83 3.72 0.12 6.18
C PHE A 83 3.37 1.24 7.15
N GLU A 84 2.28 1.07 7.85
CA GLU A 84 1.87 1.95 8.94
C GLU A 84 1.19 1.16 10.05
N VAL A 85 1.34 1.65 11.27
CA VAL A 85 0.61 1.19 12.45
C VAL A 85 -0.47 2.22 12.75
N THR A 86 -1.69 1.73 12.94
CA THR A 86 -2.87 2.55 13.24
C THR A 86 -3.62 1.99 14.44
N ASP A 87 -4.63 2.71 14.89
CA ASP A 87 -5.68 2.15 15.74
C ASP A 87 -6.41 0.99 15.04
N PRO A 88 -7.18 0.15 15.73
CA PRO A 88 -7.86 -1.00 15.11
C PRO A 88 -8.82 -0.61 13.98
N SER A 89 -9.35 0.62 14.00
CA SER A 89 -10.24 1.12 12.95
C SER A 89 -9.50 1.47 11.65
N GLY A 90 -8.17 1.65 11.72
CA GLY A 90 -7.34 2.12 10.61
C GLY A 90 -7.50 3.61 10.29
N ARG A 91 -7.99 4.41 11.25
CA ARG A 91 -8.26 5.84 11.04
C ARG A 91 -7.27 6.76 11.73
N VAL A 92 -6.70 6.32 12.84
CA VAL A 92 -5.74 7.10 13.61
C VAL A 92 -4.36 6.53 13.38
N LEU A 93 -3.51 7.27 12.70
CA LEU A 93 -2.11 6.90 12.49
C LEU A 93 -1.38 6.92 13.84
N LEU A 94 -0.66 5.85 14.14
CA LEU A 94 0.15 5.70 15.35
C LEU A 94 1.65 5.65 15.04
N SER A 95 2.06 5.23 13.83
CA SER A 95 3.46 5.40 13.38
C SER A 95 3.84 6.87 13.48
N ASN A 96 5.00 7.15 14.03
CA ASN A 96 5.43 8.53 14.34
C ASN A 96 6.73 8.95 13.66
N ASP A 97 7.22 8.14 12.76
CA ASP A 97 8.37 8.40 11.89
C ASP A 97 7.93 8.67 10.44
N ALA A 98 8.88 9.10 9.60
CA ALA A 98 8.62 9.42 8.22
C ALA A 98 8.23 8.17 7.39
N VAL A 99 7.31 8.34 6.44
CA VAL A 99 6.89 7.28 5.51
C VAL A 99 8.08 6.65 4.78
N ASN A 100 9.10 7.45 4.43
CA ASN A 100 10.30 6.95 3.76
C ASN A 100 11.10 5.95 4.59
N CYS A 101 10.98 5.96 5.91
CA CYS A 101 11.61 4.98 6.81
C CYS A 101 10.80 3.68 6.89
N ARG A 102 9.49 3.75 6.68
CA ARG A 102 8.52 2.68 6.86
C ARG A 102 8.30 1.89 5.58
N GLN A 103 9.34 1.25 5.08
CA GLN A 103 9.27 0.48 3.84
C GLN A 103 9.83 -0.92 4.01
N VAL A 104 9.16 -1.89 3.39
CA VAL A 104 9.63 -3.27 3.25
C VAL A 104 9.70 -3.64 1.77
N GLN A 105 10.56 -4.59 1.44
CA GLN A 105 10.67 -5.13 0.09
C GLN A 105 10.37 -6.62 0.09
N THR A 106 9.88 -7.11 -1.05
CA THR A 106 9.63 -8.53 -1.27
C THR A 106 10.65 -9.13 -2.25
N ASP A 107 10.95 -10.41 -2.05
CA ASP A 107 11.77 -11.21 -2.96
C ASP A 107 10.97 -11.73 -4.17
N ALA A 108 11.62 -12.51 -5.04
CA ALA A 108 11.00 -13.13 -6.22
C ALA A 108 9.88 -14.15 -5.86
N ASN A 109 9.83 -14.63 -4.62
CA ASN A 109 8.80 -15.55 -4.13
C ASN A 109 7.68 -14.80 -3.39
N GLY A 110 7.74 -13.47 -3.31
CA GLY A 110 6.77 -12.64 -2.61
C GLY A 110 6.86 -12.73 -1.08
N ARG A 111 8.05 -13.03 -0.53
CA ARG A 111 8.34 -12.95 0.91
C ARG A 111 8.89 -11.58 1.25
N ILE A 112 8.57 -11.06 2.43
CA ILE A 112 9.30 -9.89 2.93
C ILE A 112 10.76 -10.29 3.13
N SER A 113 11.66 -9.67 2.39
CA SER A 113 13.10 -9.94 2.40
C SER A 113 13.91 -8.91 3.19
N GLY A 114 13.24 -7.96 3.82
CA GLY A 114 13.83 -6.96 4.70
C GLY A 114 13.22 -5.58 4.57
N ALA A 115 13.78 -4.64 5.30
CA ALA A 115 13.48 -3.22 5.16
C ALA A 115 14.08 -2.66 3.86
N TYR A 116 13.36 -1.75 3.21
CA TYR A 116 13.89 -1.00 2.09
C TYR A 116 14.38 0.36 2.58
N THR A 117 15.66 0.65 2.36
CA THR A 117 16.31 1.87 2.85
C THR A 117 16.21 2.99 1.83
N VAL A 118 15.77 4.17 2.28
CA VAL A 118 15.74 5.40 1.48
C VAL A 118 16.47 6.50 2.27
N ASP A 119 17.43 7.14 1.64
CA ASP A 119 18.22 8.24 2.23
C ASP A 119 18.83 7.88 3.61
N GLY A 120 19.24 6.62 3.77
CA GLY A 120 19.81 6.12 5.02
C GLY A 120 18.77 5.82 6.12
N CYS A 121 17.48 5.99 5.86
CA CYS A 121 16.41 5.68 6.80
C CYS A 121 15.75 4.34 6.48
N SER A 122 15.65 3.48 7.50
CA SER A 122 14.93 2.20 7.44
C SER A 122 14.72 1.65 8.85
N HIS A 123 13.76 0.76 8.99
CA HIS A 123 13.52 0.04 10.23
C HIS A 123 14.51 -1.10 10.43
N VAL A 124 14.69 -1.48 11.68
CA VAL A 124 15.54 -2.61 12.08
C VAL A 124 14.94 -3.91 11.55
N VAL A 125 15.77 -4.77 11.01
CA VAL A 125 15.39 -6.12 10.59
C VAL A 125 15.67 -7.13 11.69
N GLY A 126 14.87 -8.18 11.73
CA GLY A 126 15.10 -9.34 12.59
C GLY A 126 16.02 -10.37 11.93
N SER A 127 16.02 -11.56 12.48
CA SER A 127 16.74 -12.70 11.92
C SER A 127 15.98 -13.30 10.73
N VAL A 128 16.70 -13.97 9.84
CA VAL A 128 16.06 -14.73 8.75
C VAL A 128 15.24 -15.87 9.36
N ASP A 129 13.96 -15.93 9.03
CA ASP A 129 13.12 -17.08 9.36
C ASP A 129 13.62 -18.31 8.59
N THR A 130 14.18 -19.27 9.31
CA THR A 130 14.78 -20.46 8.70
C THR A 130 13.75 -21.40 8.06
N SER A 131 12.48 -21.25 8.36
CA SER A 131 11.40 -22.07 7.81
C SER A 131 10.99 -21.66 6.40
N ASN A 132 11.08 -20.36 6.08
CA ASN A 132 10.61 -19.82 4.81
C ASN A 132 11.57 -18.84 4.15
N GLY A 133 12.62 -18.38 4.84
CA GLY A 133 13.61 -17.43 4.32
C GLY A 133 13.16 -15.97 4.34
N ALA A 134 12.03 -15.65 4.97
CA ALA A 134 11.60 -14.26 5.14
C ALA A 134 12.43 -13.54 6.21
N VAL A 135 12.50 -12.22 6.12
CA VAL A 135 13.21 -11.35 7.06
C VAL A 135 12.20 -10.40 7.69
N PRO A 136 11.84 -10.58 8.97
CA PRO A 136 10.87 -9.71 9.61
C PRO A 136 11.44 -8.31 9.83
N VAL A 137 10.58 -7.30 9.77
CA VAL A 137 10.93 -5.89 9.94
C VAL A 137 10.22 -5.31 11.15
N LYS A 138 10.96 -4.66 12.03
CA LYS A 138 10.42 -4.05 13.25
C LYS A 138 9.41 -2.97 12.91
N LEU A 139 8.26 -2.94 13.62
CA LEU A 139 7.23 -1.91 13.40
C LEU A 139 7.47 -0.63 14.20
N TRP A 140 8.23 -0.71 15.32
CA TRP A 140 8.56 0.45 16.13
C TRP A 140 9.44 1.46 15.36
N PRO A 141 9.17 2.82 15.47
CA PRO A 141 8.39 3.49 16.51
C PRO A 141 6.93 3.73 16.15
N PHE A 142 6.03 3.59 17.11
CA PHE A 142 4.62 3.99 17.02
C PHE A 142 4.07 4.39 18.40
N ASN A 143 3.06 5.25 18.41
CA ASN A 143 2.41 5.75 19.60
C ASN A 143 1.47 4.72 20.23
N ARG A 144 1.14 4.93 21.51
CA ARG A 144 0.13 4.12 22.19
C ARG A 144 -1.24 4.32 21.57
N THR A 145 -1.97 3.21 21.35
CA THR A 145 -3.37 3.28 20.97
C THR A 145 -4.24 3.79 22.13
N SER A 146 -5.30 4.55 21.80
CA SER A 146 -6.36 4.90 22.74
C SER A 146 -7.41 3.80 22.93
N ASN A 147 -7.29 2.71 22.18
CA ASN A 147 -8.21 1.57 22.28
C ASN A 147 -8.04 0.87 23.63
N ASN A 148 -9.16 0.67 24.35
CA ASN A 148 -9.15 0.03 25.68
C ASN A 148 -8.65 -1.43 25.68
N GLY A 149 -8.69 -2.10 24.52
CA GLY A 149 -8.16 -3.44 24.33
C GLY A 149 -6.64 -3.48 24.07
N ASN A 150 -5.96 -2.33 24.00
CA ASN A 150 -4.57 -2.19 23.57
C ASN A 150 -4.32 -2.82 22.21
N GLU A 151 -5.28 -2.72 21.30
CA GLU A 151 -5.24 -3.30 19.97
C GLU A 151 -4.74 -2.28 18.96
N TYR A 152 -4.04 -2.80 17.96
CA TYR A 152 -3.42 -2.06 16.86
C TYR A 152 -3.70 -2.78 15.54
N LYS A 153 -3.53 -2.07 14.46
CA LYS A 153 -3.52 -2.62 13.12
C LYS A 153 -2.22 -2.21 12.41
N VAL A 154 -1.56 -3.17 11.79
CA VAL A 154 -0.53 -2.88 10.79
C VAL A 154 -1.13 -3.04 9.40
N THR A 155 -0.84 -2.10 8.52
CA THR A 155 -1.25 -2.13 7.12
C THR A 155 -0.03 -1.97 6.24
N ILE A 156 0.12 -2.83 5.23
CA ILE A 156 1.07 -2.60 4.14
C ILE A 156 0.33 -2.03 2.93
N VAL A 157 1.00 -1.14 2.21
CA VAL A 157 0.48 -0.44 1.04
C VAL A 157 1.46 -0.60 -0.10
N LYS A 158 1.03 -1.19 -1.22
CA LYS A 158 1.90 -1.33 -2.40
C LYS A 158 2.29 0.05 -2.93
N LYS A 159 3.59 0.39 -2.88
CA LYS A 159 4.13 1.73 -3.22
C LYS A 159 3.76 2.17 -4.64
N THR A 160 3.75 1.23 -5.59
CA THR A 160 3.49 1.51 -7.02
C THR A 160 2.01 1.43 -7.40
N ALA A 161 1.10 1.19 -6.44
CA ALA A 161 -0.31 1.10 -6.74
C ALA A 161 -0.90 2.48 -7.11
N PRO A 162 -1.81 2.54 -8.09
CA PRO A 162 -2.49 3.79 -8.44
C PRO A 162 -3.22 4.39 -7.25
N GLY A 163 -3.10 5.70 -7.07
CA GLY A 163 -3.73 6.44 -5.97
C GLY A 163 -2.98 6.33 -4.63
N VAL A 164 -1.76 5.80 -4.62
CA VAL A 164 -0.89 5.85 -3.44
C VAL A 164 0.02 7.05 -3.52
N SER A 165 0.02 7.87 -2.48
CA SER A 165 0.91 9.03 -2.35
C SER A 165 1.30 9.29 -0.91
N VAL A 166 2.48 9.87 -0.73
CA VAL A 166 2.92 10.41 0.57
C VAL A 166 2.39 11.83 0.68
N GLU A 167 1.74 12.16 1.78
CA GLU A 167 1.25 13.50 2.02
C GLU A 167 2.43 14.49 2.22
N SER A 168 2.14 15.78 2.13
CA SER A 168 3.16 16.84 2.18
C SER A 168 3.89 16.93 3.52
N ASP A 169 3.33 16.35 4.58
CA ASP A 169 3.95 16.28 5.91
C ASP A 169 5.02 15.16 6.02
N GLY A 170 5.09 14.26 5.01
CA GLY A 170 6.02 13.14 4.99
C GLY A 170 5.70 12.01 5.97
N ILE A 171 4.57 12.08 6.68
CA ILE A 171 4.18 11.15 7.75
C ILE A 171 2.93 10.33 7.37
N HIS A 172 1.97 10.95 6.68
CA HIS A 172 0.73 10.31 6.27
C HIS A 172 0.80 9.76 4.86
N LEU A 173 0.06 8.66 4.64
CA LEU A 173 -0.15 8.05 3.34
C LEU A 173 -1.61 8.23 2.92
N ASP A 174 -1.83 8.61 1.67
CA ASP A 174 -3.13 8.46 1.01
C ASP A 174 -3.09 7.23 0.11
N TYR A 175 -4.11 6.36 0.22
CA TYR A 175 -4.17 5.12 -0.53
C TYR A 175 -5.58 4.53 -0.61
N PRO A 176 -5.92 3.87 -1.74
CA PRO A 176 -7.16 3.11 -1.83
C PRO A 176 -7.04 1.78 -1.07
N ARG A 177 -8.12 1.36 -0.42
CA ARG A 177 -8.17 0.07 0.34
C ARG A 177 -7.77 -1.15 -0.49
N SER A 178 -8.01 -1.12 -1.79
CA SER A 178 -7.61 -2.20 -2.71
C SER A 178 -6.10 -2.37 -2.85
N ALA A 179 -5.31 -1.36 -2.49
CA ALA A 179 -3.84 -1.40 -2.52
C ALA A 179 -3.23 -1.89 -1.21
N THR A 180 -4.02 -2.45 -0.30
CA THR A 180 -3.59 -2.76 1.07
C THR A 180 -3.78 -4.21 1.48
N LYS A 181 -2.99 -4.60 2.47
CA LYS A 181 -3.15 -5.82 3.27
C LYS A 181 -2.86 -5.48 4.72
N SER A 182 -3.58 -6.06 5.67
CA SER A 182 -3.41 -5.71 7.08
C SER A 182 -3.50 -6.93 7.99
N ASP A 183 -2.94 -6.76 9.19
CA ASP A 183 -3.05 -7.66 10.33
C ASP A 183 -3.32 -6.86 11.61
N ASN A 184 -3.91 -7.50 12.63
CA ASN A 184 -4.18 -6.88 13.92
C ASN A 184 -3.32 -7.54 15.00
N PHE A 185 -2.87 -6.71 15.95
CA PHE A 185 -2.08 -7.19 17.09
C PHE A 185 -2.42 -6.42 18.37
N LYS A 186 -1.95 -6.91 19.50
CA LYS A 186 -2.14 -6.33 20.83
C LYS A 186 -0.80 -6.16 21.52
N VAL A 187 -0.62 -5.03 22.21
CA VAL A 187 0.54 -4.76 23.09
C VAL A 187 0.05 -4.63 24.52
N LEU A 188 0.56 -5.44 25.42
CA LEU A 188 0.13 -5.48 26.82
C LEU A 188 0.70 -4.30 27.60
N THR A 189 1.98 -3.98 27.36
CA THR A 189 2.68 -2.88 28.03
C THR A 189 3.27 -1.95 27.00
N TYR A 190 2.86 -0.70 27.01
CA TYR A 190 3.46 0.34 26.20
C TYR A 190 4.54 1.06 27.00
N THR A 191 5.78 0.93 26.58
CA THR A 191 6.91 1.68 27.15
C THR A 191 7.23 2.84 26.21
N PRO A 192 6.94 4.10 26.57
CA PRO A 192 7.31 5.23 25.73
C PRO A 192 8.83 5.31 25.59
N ASP A 193 9.31 5.79 24.44
CA ASP A 193 10.71 6.19 24.34
C ASP A 193 10.95 7.34 25.34
N VAL A 194 11.74 7.07 26.35
CA VAL A 194 12.26 8.15 27.19
C VAL A 194 13.32 8.84 26.32
N PRO A 195 13.16 10.13 25.98
CA PRO A 195 14.24 10.89 25.35
C PRO A 195 15.52 10.67 26.16
N PRO A 196 16.69 10.49 25.54
CA PRO A 196 17.94 10.46 26.30
C PRO A 196 17.93 11.69 27.18
N GLY A 197 17.89 11.47 28.50
CA GLY A 197 17.87 12.56 29.49
C GLY A 197 19.03 13.48 29.16
N ASP A 198 18.76 14.74 28.97
CA ASP A 198 19.76 15.79 29.03
C ASP A 198 20.45 15.61 30.37
N GLY A 199 21.66 15.08 30.34
CA GLY A 199 22.44 14.71 31.52
C GLY A 199 22.86 15.97 32.29
N ASN A 200 21.88 16.63 32.90
CA ASN A 200 22.05 17.74 33.83
C ASN A 200 21.53 17.31 35.21
N THR A 201 22.41 16.69 36.00
CA THR A 201 22.37 16.69 37.46
C THR A 201 23.69 17.19 38.00
#